data_fcf7427a17877810730315952ffbcd56
#
_entry.id   fcf7427a17877810730315952ffbcd56
#
_cell.length_a   1.000
_cell.length_b   1.000
_cell.length_c   1.000
_cell.angle_alpha   90.00
_cell.angle_beta   90.00
_cell.angle_gamma   90.00
#
_symmetry.space_group_name_H-M   'P 1'
#
loop_
_entity.id
_entity.type
_entity.pdbx_description
1 polymer ?
#
loop_
_entity_poly.entity_id
_entity_poly.type
_entity_poly.pdbx_seq_one_letter_code
_entity_poly.pdbx_strand_id
1 'polypeptide(L)'
;INIFAQSENVVPSGYPELDEWVKQCKVERPNALGYPGNYDSKLDSFYDWYTQNKMENILINNAGDPFGNPSTLSSLKFEREVIESFAPLYGFDLDNLWGLVTMSGTDGNNHGLYFGVNYLKNKTGKMPIAYVSDEAHYSNYRLCDLQNLDVCMVKSNENGQMIPEEFEKVLDPTRPCLMIYAMGSTFKGAIDDQTELNKILDKYPEMEVYRHIDAALFGGYLPFTEYKDLVNQKVANYQSISISGHKFFGIDSP
;
A
#
# COMPACT_ATOMS: atom_id res chain seq x y z
N ILE A 1 21.47 -26.22 10.85
CA ILE A 1 20.82 -26.52 9.55
C ILE A 1 21.09 -25.29 8.68
N ASN A 2 22.01 -25.43 7.72
CA ASN A 2 22.42 -24.35 6.83
C ASN A 2 21.40 -24.27 5.68
N ILE A 3 20.32 -23.54 5.89
CA ILE A 3 19.21 -23.38 4.93
C ILE A 3 19.59 -22.43 3.77
N PHE A 4 20.74 -21.75 3.84
CA PHE A 4 21.15 -20.66 2.95
C PHE A 4 22.41 -20.88 2.15
N ALA A 5 22.84 -22.14 1.95
CA ALA A 5 23.92 -22.42 1.00
C ALA A 5 23.35 -22.44 -0.44
N GLN A 6 22.84 -21.31 -0.92
CA GLN A 6 22.69 -21.12 -2.36
C GLN A 6 24.04 -20.71 -2.94
N SER A 7 24.42 -21.37 -4.04
CA SER A 7 25.70 -21.27 -4.70
C SER A 7 26.21 -19.84 -4.82
N GLU A 8 27.46 -19.61 -4.40
CA GLU A 8 28.22 -18.36 -4.58
C GLU A 8 28.44 -18.00 -6.08
N ASN A 9 27.92 -18.79 -6.98
CA ASN A 9 28.14 -18.62 -8.42
C ASN A 9 27.25 -17.49 -8.93
N VAL A 10 27.88 -16.40 -9.34
CA VAL A 10 27.28 -15.32 -10.10
C VAL A 10 27.48 -15.61 -11.59
N VAL A 11 26.40 -15.58 -12.36
CA VAL A 11 26.49 -15.64 -13.83
C VAL A 11 27.13 -14.35 -14.32
N PRO A 12 28.22 -14.40 -15.08
CA PRO A 12 28.90 -13.19 -15.53
C PRO A 12 27.99 -12.32 -16.41
N SER A 13 27.84 -11.06 -16.07
CA SER A 13 27.06 -10.07 -16.83
C SER A 13 27.86 -9.45 -18.00
N GLY A 14 29.16 -9.60 -18.01
CA GLY A 14 30.09 -8.84 -18.87
C GLY A 14 30.50 -7.48 -18.27
N TYR A 15 29.97 -7.14 -17.11
CA TYR A 15 30.25 -5.92 -16.34
C TYR A 15 30.79 -6.30 -14.97
N PRO A 16 32.13 -6.29 -14.74
CA PRO A 16 32.74 -6.77 -13.51
C PRO A 16 32.19 -6.11 -12.21
N GLU A 17 31.86 -4.83 -12.28
CA GLU A 17 31.30 -4.09 -11.13
C GLU A 17 29.91 -4.60 -10.72
N LEU A 18 29.08 -4.97 -11.69
CA LEU A 18 27.77 -5.58 -11.42
C LEU A 18 27.91 -6.98 -10.83
N ASP A 19 28.85 -7.77 -11.37
CA ASP A 19 29.11 -9.12 -10.88
C ASP A 19 29.61 -9.10 -9.43
N GLU A 20 30.46 -8.12 -9.07
CA GLU A 20 30.95 -7.95 -7.71
C GLU A 20 29.84 -7.47 -6.76
N TRP A 21 29.01 -6.52 -7.20
CA TRP A 21 27.87 -6.06 -6.43
C TRP A 21 26.88 -7.20 -6.14
N VAL A 22 26.56 -8.05 -7.12
CA VAL A 22 25.69 -9.22 -6.93
C VAL A 22 26.27 -10.21 -5.92
N LYS A 23 27.61 -10.42 -5.93
CA LYS A 23 28.27 -11.24 -4.90
C LYS A 23 28.06 -10.67 -3.51
N GLN A 24 28.26 -9.35 -3.33
CA GLN A 24 28.03 -8.68 -2.05
C GLN A 24 26.57 -8.83 -1.61
N CYS A 25 25.60 -8.61 -2.49
CA CYS A 25 24.19 -8.81 -2.19
C CYS A 25 23.88 -10.23 -1.72
N LYS A 26 24.46 -11.25 -2.36
CA LYS A 26 24.27 -12.65 -1.95
C LYS A 26 24.86 -12.96 -0.57
N VAL A 27 25.97 -12.32 -0.20
CA VAL A 27 26.59 -12.46 1.12
C VAL A 27 25.76 -11.76 2.20
N GLU A 28 25.27 -10.55 1.93
CA GLU A 28 24.54 -9.74 2.90
C GLU A 28 23.08 -10.18 3.09
N ARG A 29 22.45 -10.73 2.05
CA ARG A 29 21.04 -11.11 2.07
C ARG A 29 20.63 -11.99 3.25
N PRO A 30 21.39 -13.04 3.64
CA PRO A 30 21.05 -13.86 4.82
C PRO A 30 21.03 -13.08 6.15
N ASN A 31 21.72 -11.94 6.20
CA ASN A 31 21.85 -11.09 7.37
C ASN A 31 20.79 -9.96 7.39
N ALA A 32 20.03 -9.80 6.32
CA ALA A 32 18.99 -8.76 6.20
C ALA A 32 17.73 -9.13 6.99
N LEU A 33 17.87 -9.32 8.30
CA LEU A 33 16.76 -9.64 9.21
C LEU A 33 15.84 -8.42 9.38
N GLY A 34 14.54 -8.68 9.37
CA GLY A 34 13.52 -7.63 9.54
C GLY A 34 13.19 -6.85 8.27
N TYR A 35 13.85 -7.11 7.15
CA TYR A 35 13.43 -6.57 5.87
C TYR A 35 12.15 -7.28 5.41
N PRO A 36 11.03 -6.58 5.16
CA PRO A 36 9.71 -7.20 5.02
C PRO A 36 9.45 -7.79 3.62
N GLY A 37 10.47 -8.28 2.93
CA GLY A 37 10.34 -8.86 1.59
C GLY A 37 10.10 -10.36 1.63
N ASN A 38 9.23 -10.87 0.76
CA ASN A 38 9.17 -12.29 0.43
C ASN A 38 10.15 -12.58 -0.70
N TYR A 39 11.12 -13.47 -0.45
CA TYR A 39 12.21 -13.78 -1.39
C TYR A 39 12.04 -15.12 -2.11
N ASP A 40 10.89 -15.77 -1.94
CA ASP A 40 10.56 -17.05 -2.59
C ASP A 40 9.66 -16.84 -3.82
N SER A 41 9.99 -15.83 -4.64
CA SER A 41 9.28 -15.60 -5.89
C SER A 41 9.65 -16.68 -6.92
N LYS A 42 8.64 -17.17 -7.66
CA LYS A 42 8.81 -18.22 -8.69
C LYS A 42 8.53 -17.64 -10.07
N LEU A 43 9.27 -16.61 -10.44
CA LEU A 43 9.08 -15.87 -11.68
C LEU A 43 9.96 -16.34 -12.86
N ASP A 44 10.76 -17.39 -12.68
CA ASP A 44 11.68 -17.88 -13.71
C ASP A 44 10.98 -18.13 -15.05
N SER A 45 9.85 -18.82 -15.03
CA SER A 45 9.09 -19.11 -16.25
C SER A 45 8.52 -17.85 -16.92
N PHE A 46 8.23 -16.81 -16.16
CA PHE A 46 7.80 -15.52 -16.68
C PHE A 46 8.97 -14.79 -17.35
N TYR A 47 10.13 -14.75 -16.72
CA TYR A 47 11.32 -14.13 -17.30
C TYR A 47 11.82 -14.85 -18.55
N ASP A 48 11.76 -16.18 -18.57
CA ASP A 48 12.05 -16.98 -19.76
C ASP A 48 11.09 -16.63 -20.90
N TRP A 49 9.80 -16.59 -20.63
CA TRP A 49 8.78 -16.18 -21.60
C TRP A 49 9.01 -14.75 -22.10
N TYR A 50 9.27 -13.81 -21.16
CA TYR A 50 9.51 -12.40 -21.46
C TYR A 50 10.69 -12.22 -22.44
N THR A 51 11.80 -12.87 -22.14
CA THR A 51 13.03 -12.81 -22.96
C THR A 51 12.84 -13.50 -24.31
N GLN A 52 12.23 -14.69 -24.35
CA GLN A 52 12.01 -15.44 -25.60
C GLN A 52 11.10 -14.69 -26.58
N ASN A 53 10.12 -13.94 -26.07
CA ASN A 53 9.22 -13.13 -26.88
C ASN A 53 9.75 -11.72 -27.13
N LYS A 54 10.95 -11.39 -26.67
CA LYS A 54 11.58 -10.06 -26.81
C LYS A 54 10.64 -8.93 -26.39
N MET A 55 10.00 -9.12 -25.24
CA MET A 55 9.02 -8.16 -24.73
C MET A 55 9.63 -6.78 -24.45
N GLU A 56 10.93 -6.72 -24.19
CA GLU A 56 11.70 -5.47 -24.06
C GLU A 56 11.66 -4.58 -25.33
N ASN A 57 11.34 -5.17 -26.48
CA ASN A 57 11.22 -4.45 -27.76
C ASN A 57 9.78 -4.04 -28.10
N ILE A 58 8.81 -4.37 -27.25
CA ILE A 58 7.42 -4.01 -27.46
C ILE A 58 7.12 -2.72 -26.68
N LEU A 59 6.76 -1.67 -27.42
CA LEU A 59 6.33 -0.42 -26.80
C LEU A 59 4.93 -0.62 -26.17
N ILE A 60 4.88 -0.60 -24.85
CA ILE A 60 3.64 -0.65 -24.08
C ILE A 60 3.35 0.76 -23.55
N ASN A 61 2.13 1.25 -23.80
CA ASN A 61 1.64 2.51 -23.28
C ASN A 61 0.42 2.28 -22.37
N ASN A 62 0.63 2.40 -21.07
CA ASN A 62 -0.40 2.22 -20.04
C ASN A 62 -1.08 3.55 -19.64
N ALA A 63 -1.11 4.54 -20.53
CA ALA A 63 -1.90 5.74 -20.29
C ALA A 63 -3.41 5.41 -20.34
N GLY A 64 -4.13 5.82 -19.31
CA GLY A 64 -5.59 5.67 -19.27
C GLY A 64 -6.09 4.99 -18.00
N ASP A 65 -7.36 4.60 -18.06
CA ASP A 65 -8.09 3.97 -16.97
C ASP A 65 -8.12 2.45 -17.18
N PRO A 66 -7.67 1.62 -16.23
CA PRO A 66 -7.75 0.17 -16.29
C PRO A 66 -9.19 -0.35 -16.50
N PHE A 67 -10.18 0.40 -16.00
CA PHE A 67 -11.61 0.06 -16.15
C PHE A 67 -12.28 0.69 -17.37
N GLY A 68 -11.52 1.45 -18.17
CA GLY A 68 -11.96 2.01 -19.44
C GLY A 68 -11.78 1.06 -20.61
N ASN A 69 -11.53 1.61 -21.79
CA ASN A 69 -11.23 0.89 -23.02
C ASN A 69 -9.74 1.06 -23.37
N PRO A 70 -8.84 0.23 -22.82
CA PRO A 70 -7.42 0.36 -23.06
C PRO A 70 -7.07 0.04 -24.52
N SER A 71 -6.00 0.67 -25.00
CA SER A 71 -5.45 0.38 -26.33
C SER A 71 -4.86 -1.03 -26.37
N THR A 72 -4.66 -1.57 -27.60
CA THR A 72 -4.05 -2.89 -27.81
C THR A 72 -2.58 -2.93 -27.32
N LEU A 73 -1.88 -1.79 -27.37
CA LEU A 73 -0.50 -1.67 -26.87
C LEU A 73 -0.46 -1.24 -25.39
N SER A 74 -1.26 -1.92 -24.55
CA SER A 74 -1.39 -1.62 -23.14
C SER A 74 -1.52 -2.90 -22.33
N SER A 75 -0.96 -2.91 -21.11
CA SER A 75 -1.16 -3.98 -20.12
C SER A 75 -2.30 -3.70 -19.14
N LEU A 76 -3.06 -2.61 -19.31
CA LEU A 76 -4.15 -2.22 -18.40
C LEU A 76 -5.22 -3.29 -18.22
N LYS A 77 -5.45 -4.12 -19.25
CA LYS A 77 -6.34 -5.28 -19.12
C LYS A 77 -5.89 -6.24 -18.02
N PHE A 78 -4.60 -6.55 -17.96
CA PHE A 78 -4.05 -7.45 -16.94
C PHE A 78 -4.02 -6.77 -15.57
N GLU A 79 -3.77 -5.47 -15.53
CA GLU A 79 -3.89 -4.65 -14.30
C GLU A 79 -5.30 -4.75 -13.72
N ARG A 80 -6.33 -4.57 -14.56
CA ARG A 80 -7.73 -4.76 -14.16
C ARG A 80 -8.00 -6.17 -13.62
N GLU A 81 -7.53 -7.21 -14.31
CA GLU A 81 -7.69 -8.60 -13.87
C GLU A 81 -7.05 -8.84 -12.49
N VAL A 82 -5.90 -8.25 -12.20
CA VAL A 82 -5.27 -8.28 -10.88
C VAL A 82 -6.17 -7.63 -9.84
N ILE A 83 -6.64 -6.41 -10.10
CA ILE A 83 -7.49 -5.66 -9.16
C ILE A 83 -8.79 -6.42 -8.89
N GLU A 84 -9.47 -6.92 -9.94
CA GLU A 84 -10.70 -7.71 -9.81
C GLU A 84 -10.49 -9.03 -9.05
N SER A 85 -9.30 -9.62 -9.14
CA SER A 85 -8.94 -10.84 -8.41
C SER A 85 -8.70 -10.59 -6.92
N PHE A 86 -8.12 -9.44 -6.58
CA PHE A 86 -7.82 -9.06 -5.19
C PHE A 86 -9.01 -8.44 -4.46
N ALA A 87 -9.85 -7.68 -5.14
CA ALA A 87 -10.94 -6.91 -4.55
C ALA A 87 -11.87 -7.72 -3.61
N PRO A 88 -12.30 -8.94 -3.95
CA PRO A 88 -13.15 -9.76 -3.06
C PRO A 88 -12.47 -10.12 -1.73
N LEU A 89 -11.13 -10.25 -1.70
CA LEU A 89 -10.38 -10.53 -0.47
C LEU A 89 -10.51 -9.41 0.55
N TYR A 90 -10.73 -8.18 0.07
CA TYR A 90 -10.90 -6.98 0.89
C TYR A 90 -12.36 -6.53 1.00
N GLY A 91 -13.30 -7.37 0.57
CA GLY A 91 -14.74 -7.12 0.69
C GLY A 91 -15.32 -6.10 -0.30
N PHE A 92 -14.57 -5.69 -1.32
CA PHE A 92 -15.09 -4.81 -2.36
C PHE A 92 -16.04 -5.53 -3.32
N ASP A 93 -17.08 -4.84 -3.75
CA ASP A 93 -17.99 -5.31 -4.79
C ASP A 93 -17.45 -4.90 -6.17
N LEU A 94 -17.39 -5.85 -7.09
CA LEU A 94 -16.83 -5.62 -8.42
C LEU A 94 -17.59 -4.54 -9.23
N ASP A 95 -18.89 -4.39 -9.00
CA ASP A 95 -19.72 -3.39 -9.69
C ASP A 95 -19.41 -1.95 -9.30
N ASN A 96 -18.79 -1.75 -8.12
CA ASN A 96 -18.44 -0.44 -7.58
C ASN A 96 -16.94 -0.33 -7.28
N LEU A 97 -16.14 -1.06 -8.03
CA LEU A 97 -14.70 -1.14 -7.87
C LEU A 97 -13.99 -0.19 -8.83
N TRP A 98 -13.01 0.51 -8.30
CA TRP A 98 -11.95 1.13 -9.07
C TRP A 98 -10.61 0.91 -8.37
N GLY A 99 -9.55 0.81 -9.13
CA GLY A 99 -8.21 0.63 -8.59
C GLY A 99 -7.16 0.67 -9.68
N LEU A 100 -5.89 0.63 -9.26
CA LEU A 100 -4.73 0.62 -10.13
C LEU A 100 -3.58 -0.13 -9.48
N VAL A 101 -2.65 -0.62 -10.29
CA VAL A 101 -1.37 -1.14 -9.84
C VAL A 101 -0.35 -0.01 -9.92
N THR A 102 0.31 0.30 -8.80
CA THR A 102 1.23 1.42 -8.67
C THR A 102 2.68 0.97 -8.57
N MET A 103 3.61 1.92 -8.66
CA MET A 103 5.05 1.65 -8.59
C MET A 103 5.54 1.30 -7.18
N SER A 104 4.74 1.56 -6.14
CA SER A 104 5.09 1.27 -4.73
C SER A 104 3.88 1.47 -3.82
N GLY A 105 3.96 0.96 -2.57
CA GLY A 105 2.97 1.29 -1.53
C GLY A 105 2.87 2.80 -1.25
N THR A 106 3.97 3.54 -1.36
CA THR A 106 3.96 5.01 -1.27
C THR A 106 3.13 5.63 -2.39
N ASP A 107 3.25 5.14 -3.61
CA ASP A 107 2.47 5.63 -4.75
C ASP A 107 0.99 5.24 -4.61
N GLY A 108 0.71 4.03 -4.11
CA GLY A 108 -0.65 3.61 -3.75
C GLY A 108 -1.29 4.52 -2.70
N ASN A 109 -0.57 4.85 -1.62
CA ASN A 109 -1.03 5.81 -0.62
C ASN A 109 -1.23 7.20 -1.23
N ASN A 110 -0.35 7.65 -2.14
CA ASN A 110 -0.50 8.94 -2.81
C ASN A 110 -1.83 9.03 -3.57
N HIS A 111 -2.20 7.99 -4.29
CA HIS A 111 -3.49 7.91 -4.98
C HIS A 111 -4.66 7.87 -3.99
N GLY A 112 -4.56 7.07 -2.93
CA GLY A 112 -5.58 7.01 -1.88
C GLY A 112 -5.87 8.37 -1.24
N LEU A 113 -4.81 9.11 -0.90
CA LEU A 113 -4.91 10.46 -0.36
C LEU A 113 -5.50 11.43 -1.39
N TYR A 114 -5.00 11.39 -2.64
CA TYR A 114 -5.49 12.25 -3.72
C TYR A 114 -7.00 12.09 -3.95
N PHE A 115 -7.49 10.85 -4.01
CA PHE A 115 -8.93 10.60 -4.16
C PHE A 115 -9.72 11.04 -2.93
N GLY A 116 -9.21 10.79 -1.73
CA GLY A 116 -9.82 11.23 -0.49
C GLY A 116 -9.95 12.75 -0.42
N VAL A 117 -8.90 13.48 -0.75
CA VAL A 117 -8.90 14.95 -0.80
C VAL A 117 -9.93 15.46 -1.80
N ASN A 118 -9.90 14.95 -3.03
CA ASN A 118 -10.83 15.40 -4.07
C ASN A 118 -12.28 15.08 -3.70
N TYR A 119 -12.55 13.89 -3.16
CA TYR A 119 -13.87 13.52 -2.68
C TYR A 119 -14.38 14.49 -1.62
N LEU A 120 -13.59 14.72 -0.57
CA LEU A 120 -13.97 15.59 0.54
C LEU A 120 -14.13 17.04 0.11
N LYS A 121 -13.19 17.55 -0.71
CA LYS A 121 -13.24 18.90 -1.26
C LYS A 121 -14.47 19.12 -2.15
N ASN A 122 -14.77 18.18 -3.04
CA ASN A 122 -15.94 18.30 -3.91
C ASN A 122 -17.24 18.25 -3.14
N LYS A 123 -17.31 17.44 -2.07
CA LYS A 123 -18.52 17.29 -1.26
C LYS A 123 -18.76 18.46 -0.31
N THR A 124 -17.70 19.06 0.23
CA THR A 124 -17.81 20.06 1.31
C THR A 124 -17.39 21.47 0.91
N GLY A 125 -16.67 21.61 -0.21
CA GLY A 125 -16.02 22.88 -0.60
C GLY A 125 -14.79 23.25 0.25
N LYS A 126 -14.38 22.39 1.21
CA LYS A 126 -13.28 22.66 2.15
C LYS A 126 -12.13 21.66 1.95
N MET A 127 -10.91 22.11 2.21
CA MET A 127 -9.76 21.21 2.28
C MET A 127 -9.82 20.39 3.58
N PRO A 128 -9.61 19.06 3.51
CA PRO A 128 -9.59 18.23 4.71
C PRO A 128 -8.34 18.47 5.56
N ILE A 129 -8.38 17.99 6.80
CA ILE A 129 -7.20 17.73 7.63
C ILE A 129 -6.93 16.24 7.56
N ALA A 130 -5.66 15.86 7.29
CA ALA A 130 -5.22 14.48 7.37
C ALA A 130 -4.83 14.15 8.82
N TYR A 131 -5.35 13.04 9.35
CA TYR A 131 -4.99 12.53 10.67
C TYR A 131 -4.27 11.20 10.50
N VAL A 132 -3.10 11.09 11.11
CA VAL A 132 -2.22 9.94 10.98
C VAL A 132 -1.42 9.71 12.25
N SER A 133 -1.14 8.45 12.61
CA SER A 133 -0.30 8.11 13.76
C SER A 133 1.13 8.62 13.59
N ASP A 134 1.78 9.06 14.66
CA ASP A 134 3.20 9.43 14.66
C ASP A 134 4.14 8.22 14.43
N GLU A 135 3.64 7.00 14.53
CA GLU A 135 4.33 5.74 14.17
C GLU A 135 4.00 5.24 12.75
N ALA A 136 3.15 5.93 12.00
CA ALA A 136 2.85 5.58 10.62
C ALA A 136 4.10 5.72 9.73
N HIS A 137 4.07 5.04 8.59
CA HIS A 137 5.19 5.13 7.64
C HIS A 137 5.42 6.59 7.22
N TYR A 138 6.70 7.01 7.21
CA TYR A 138 7.11 8.40 6.94
C TYR A 138 6.55 8.97 5.63
N SER A 139 6.24 8.11 4.65
CA SER A 139 5.69 8.54 3.37
C SER A 139 4.35 9.25 3.51
N ASN A 140 3.52 8.90 4.50
CA ASN A 140 2.21 9.52 4.69
C ASN A 140 2.33 11.03 4.96
N TYR A 141 3.28 11.45 5.79
CA TYR A 141 3.54 12.88 6.05
C TYR A 141 4.04 13.60 4.80
N ARG A 142 4.99 12.96 4.11
CA ARG A 142 5.56 13.51 2.88
C ARG A 142 4.50 13.67 1.79
N LEU A 143 3.57 12.73 1.69
CA LEU A 143 2.46 12.79 0.73
C LEU A 143 1.47 13.90 1.09
N CYS A 144 1.18 14.11 2.37
CA CYS A 144 0.36 15.24 2.82
C CYS A 144 1.01 16.57 2.44
N ASP A 145 2.31 16.73 2.66
CA ASP A 145 3.07 17.92 2.26
C ASP A 145 3.02 18.13 0.74
N LEU A 146 3.27 17.08 -0.06
CA LEU A 146 3.21 17.16 -1.53
C LEU A 146 1.83 17.58 -2.06
N GLN A 147 0.75 17.25 -1.34
CA GLN A 147 -0.61 17.59 -1.70
C GLN A 147 -1.11 18.89 -1.03
N ASN A 148 -0.25 19.61 -0.33
CA ASN A 148 -0.58 20.83 0.45
C ASN A 148 -1.72 20.59 1.45
N LEU A 149 -1.69 19.46 2.14
CA LEU A 149 -2.64 19.09 3.17
C LEU A 149 -2.14 19.50 4.55
N ASP A 150 -3.02 20.08 5.35
CA ASP A 150 -2.80 20.14 6.78
C ASP A 150 -2.78 18.71 7.33
N VAL A 151 -1.72 18.36 8.04
CA VAL A 151 -1.57 17.04 8.67
C VAL A 151 -1.49 17.19 10.18
N CYS A 152 -2.29 16.43 10.88
CA CYS A 152 -2.23 16.28 12.32
C CYS A 152 -1.65 14.91 12.67
N MET A 153 -0.45 14.92 13.26
CA MET A 153 0.19 13.72 13.80
C MET A 153 -0.42 13.42 15.17
N VAL A 154 -1.09 12.30 15.27
CA VAL A 154 -1.71 11.82 16.51
C VAL A 154 -0.72 10.93 17.26
N LYS A 155 -0.60 11.11 18.56
CA LYS A 155 0.29 10.30 19.39
C LYS A 155 -0.12 8.83 19.41
N SER A 156 0.86 7.96 19.40
CA SER A 156 0.70 6.51 19.57
C SER A 156 1.06 6.06 21.01
N ASN A 157 0.56 4.87 21.35
CA ASN A 157 0.91 4.18 22.58
C ASN A 157 2.28 3.47 22.45
N GLU A 158 2.72 2.79 23.50
CA GLU A 158 3.99 2.05 23.52
C GLU A 158 4.08 0.94 22.45
N ASN A 159 2.94 0.41 22.02
CA ASN A 159 2.82 -0.58 20.94
C ASN A 159 2.77 0.06 19.53
N GLY A 160 2.73 1.39 19.44
CA GLY A 160 2.72 2.15 18.21
C GLY A 160 1.33 2.34 17.59
N GLN A 161 0.26 2.03 18.31
CA GLN A 161 -1.11 2.24 17.86
C GLN A 161 -1.54 3.68 18.16
N MET A 162 -2.27 4.32 17.25
CA MET A 162 -2.86 5.64 17.48
C MET A 162 -3.74 5.61 18.73
N ILE A 163 -3.52 6.58 19.64
CA ILE A 163 -4.30 6.69 20.88
C ILE A 163 -5.62 7.42 20.58
N PRO A 164 -6.79 6.76 20.78
CA PRO A 164 -8.09 7.36 20.48
C PRO A 164 -8.34 8.68 21.23
N GLU A 165 -7.95 8.76 22.49
CA GLU A 165 -8.13 9.96 23.32
C GLU A 165 -7.27 11.14 22.84
N GLU A 166 -6.06 10.84 22.28
CA GLU A 166 -5.22 11.89 21.70
C GLU A 166 -5.78 12.33 20.34
N PHE A 167 -6.36 11.40 19.55
CA PHE A 167 -7.06 11.75 18.33
C PHE A 167 -8.26 12.66 18.62
N GLU A 168 -9.10 12.33 19.59
CA GLU A 168 -10.27 13.16 19.97
C GLU A 168 -9.88 14.57 20.37
N LYS A 169 -8.77 14.75 21.08
CA LYS A 169 -8.28 16.08 21.52
C LYS A 169 -7.89 17.00 20.36
N VAL A 170 -7.41 16.44 19.26
CA VAL A 170 -6.86 17.20 18.13
C VAL A 170 -7.79 17.23 16.93
N LEU A 171 -8.90 16.49 16.97
CA LEU A 171 -9.89 16.46 15.90
C LEU A 171 -10.59 17.82 15.77
N ASP A 172 -10.56 18.40 14.57
CA ASP A 172 -11.33 19.60 14.22
C ASP A 172 -12.59 19.20 13.44
N PRO A 173 -13.76 19.14 14.07
CA PRO A 173 -14.99 18.72 13.39
C PRO A 173 -15.57 19.79 12.45
N THR A 174 -14.98 20.98 12.36
CA THR A 174 -15.42 22.04 11.44
C THR A 174 -14.89 21.86 10.02
N ARG A 175 -13.93 20.93 9.84
CA ARG A 175 -13.31 20.57 8.56
C ARG A 175 -13.53 19.08 8.27
N PRO A 176 -13.55 18.69 6.98
CA PRO A 176 -13.59 17.28 6.61
C PRO A 176 -12.35 16.55 7.10
N CYS A 177 -12.52 15.28 7.48
CA CYS A 177 -11.46 14.43 8.01
C CYS A 177 -10.97 13.45 6.95
N LEU A 178 -9.68 13.48 6.64
CA LEU A 178 -8.98 12.42 5.91
C LEU A 178 -8.26 11.55 6.94
N MET A 179 -8.86 10.42 7.28
CA MET A 179 -8.32 9.50 8.27
C MET A 179 -7.42 8.46 7.61
N ILE A 180 -6.18 8.32 8.08
CA ILE A 180 -5.20 7.35 7.58
C ILE A 180 -4.92 6.35 8.70
N TYR A 181 -5.38 5.10 8.52
CA TYR A 181 -5.11 4.01 9.44
C TYR A 181 -3.84 3.27 9.04
N ALA A 182 -2.94 3.05 9.98
CA ALA A 182 -1.79 2.17 9.78
C ALA A 182 -2.21 0.70 10.03
N MET A 183 -2.03 -0.13 9.01
CA MET A 183 -2.26 -1.57 9.08
C MET A 183 -0.90 -2.30 9.02
N GLY A 184 -0.14 -2.12 10.08
CA GLY A 184 1.25 -2.54 10.21
C GLY A 184 2.23 -1.37 10.09
N SER A 185 2.55 -0.70 11.21
CA SER A 185 3.60 0.33 11.23
C SER A 185 4.98 -0.27 11.01
N THR A 186 5.91 0.52 10.46
CA THR A 186 7.21 0.03 9.97
C THR A 186 8.07 -0.62 11.05
N PHE A 187 8.13 -0.03 12.25
CA PHE A 187 9.06 -0.47 13.30
C PHE A 187 8.40 -1.39 14.33
N LYS A 188 7.12 -1.19 14.61
CA LYS A 188 6.40 -1.93 15.66
C LYS A 188 5.36 -2.90 15.13
N GLY A 189 5.05 -2.86 13.81
CA GLY A 189 3.96 -3.65 13.25
C GLY A 189 2.60 -3.30 13.85
N ALA A 190 2.42 -2.06 14.31
CA ALA A 190 1.20 -1.64 14.97
C ALA A 190 0.03 -1.59 13.99
N ILE A 191 -1.13 -1.99 14.49
CA ILE A 191 -2.41 -1.92 13.79
C ILE A 191 -3.29 -0.94 14.57
N ASP A 192 -3.71 0.15 13.94
CA ASP A 192 -4.60 1.12 14.57
C ASP A 192 -5.99 0.52 14.85
N ASP A 193 -6.55 0.82 16.02
CA ASP A 193 -7.87 0.34 16.40
C ASP A 193 -8.96 1.17 15.68
N GLN A 194 -9.33 0.71 14.50
CA GLN A 194 -10.36 1.35 13.68
C GLN A 194 -11.70 1.45 14.41
N THR A 195 -12.03 0.49 15.27
CA THR A 195 -13.31 0.48 15.99
C THR A 195 -13.38 1.63 16.97
N GLU A 196 -12.35 1.82 17.80
CA GLU A 196 -12.32 2.89 18.78
C GLU A 196 -12.20 4.27 18.11
N LEU A 197 -11.39 4.38 17.06
CA LEU A 197 -11.25 5.63 16.30
C LEU A 197 -12.55 6.00 15.56
N ASN A 198 -13.25 5.03 14.99
CA ASN A 198 -14.56 5.29 14.35
C ASN A 198 -15.63 5.73 15.35
N LYS A 199 -15.66 5.22 16.59
CA LYS A 199 -16.56 5.71 17.63
C LYS A 199 -16.39 7.21 17.90
N ILE A 200 -15.18 7.73 17.76
CA ILE A 200 -14.93 9.17 17.91
C ILE A 200 -15.48 9.94 16.72
N LEU A 201 -15.19 9.45 15.50
CA LEU A 201 -15.72 10.07 14.27
C LEU A 201 -17.25 10.08 14.24
N ASP A 202 -17.89 9.04 14.73
CA ASP A 202 -19.36 8.89 14.78
C ASP A 202 -20.04 9.89 15.73
N LYS A 203 -19.29 10.54 16.64
CA LYS A 203 -19.81 11.65 17.46
C LYS A 203 -20.10 12.91 16.64
N TYR A 204 -19.58 12.99 15.42
CA TYR A 204 -19.68 14.16 14.53
C TYR A 204 -20.34 13.79 13.18
N PRO A 205 -21.63 13.44 13.16
CA PRO A 205 -22.31 12.92 11.97
C PRO A 205 -22.38 13.92 10.80
N GLU A 206 -22.21 15.21 11.06
CA GLU A 206 -22.18 16.26 10.02
C GLU A 206 -20.79 16.45 9.40
N MET A 207 -19.75 15.84 9.99
CA MET A 207 -18.39 15.90 9.47
C MET A 207 -18.20 14.83 8.40
N GLU A 208 -17.81 15.26 7.20
CA GLU A 208 -17.46 14.31 6.15
C GLU A 208 -16.10 13.66 6.43
N VAL A 209 -16.08 12.34 6.32
CA VAL A 209 -14.89 11.52 6.61
C VAL A 209 -14.56 10.63 5.41
N TYR A 210 -13.29 10.65 5.03
CA TYR A 210 -12.73 9.66 4.10
C TYR A 210 -11.67 8.84 4.84
N ARG A 211 -11.79 7.53 4.79
CA ARG A 211 -10.91 6.59 5.48
C ARG A 211 -10.03 5.86 4.47
N HIS A 212 -8.74 6.02 4.61
CA HIS A 212 -7.73 5.33 3.84
C HIS A 212 -6.95 4.37 4.74
N ILE A 213 -6.72 3.14 4.29
CA ILE A 213 -5.89 2.17 4.99
C ILE A 213 -4.53 2.06 4.30
N ASP A 214 -3.47 2.46 5.00
CA ASP A 214 -2.11 2.09 4.64
C ASP A 214 -1.83 0.67 5.15
N ALA A 215 -2.10 -0.30 4.30
CA ALA A 215 -1.89 -1.72 4.54
C ALA A 215 -0.65 -2.25 3.81
N ALA A 216 0.30 -1.37 3.49
CA ALA A 216 1.50 -1.75 2.75
C ALA A 216 2.25 -2.92 3.37
N LEU A 217 2.28 -3.03 4.72
CA LEU A 217 2.96 -4.14 5.40
C LEU A 217 2.06 -5.38 5.53
N PHE A 218 0.89 -5.24 6.12
CA PHE A 218 0.07 -6.39 6.51
C PHE A 218 -1.08 -6.72 5.56
N GLY A 219 -1.40 -5.82 4.63
CA GLY A 219 -2.52 -6.00 3.71
C GLY A 219 -2.45 -7.28 2.90
N GLY A 220 -1.24 -7.69 2.51
CA GLY A 220 -1.06 -8.86 1.66
C GLY A 220 -1.44 -10.19 2.32
N TYR A 221 -1.36 -10.33 3.64
CA TYR A 221 -1.65 -11.60 4.31
C TYR A 221 -2.88 -11.59 5.23
N LEU A 222 -3.29 -10.43 5.75
CA LEU A 222 -4.44 -10.33 6.66
C LEU A 222 -5.72 -10.99 6.12
N PRO A 223 -6.06 -10.90 4.81
CA PRO A 223 -7.25 -11.56 4.27
C PRO A 223 -7.27 -13.08 4.46
N PHE A 224 -6.10 -13.70 4.65
CA PHE A 224 -5.94 -15.15 4.80
C PHE A 224 -5.82 -15.59 6.25
N THR A 225 -6.08 -14.70 7.21
CA THR A 225 -5.99 -14.96 8.66
C THR A 225 -7.34 -14.79 9.35
N GLU A 226 -7.39 -15.11 10.64
CA GLU A 226 -8.53 -14.80 11.50
C GLU A 226 -8.81 -13.29 11.65
N TYR A 227 -7.82 -12.45 11.33
CA TYR A 227 -7.90 -10.97 11.36
C TYR A 227 -8.38 -10.33 10.05
N LYS A 228 -8.92 -11.11 9.11
CA LYS A 228 -9.36 -10.64 7.79
C LYS A 228 -10.35 -9.47 7.85
N ASP A 229 -11.13 -9.36 8.91
CA ASP A 229 -12.13 -8.31 9.08
C ASP A 229 -11.52 -6.92 9.26
N LEU A 230 -10.25 -6.83 9.69
CA LEU A 230 -9.52 -5.56 9.79
C LEU A 230 -9.28 -4.88 8.42
N VAL A 231 -9.29 -5.66 7.35
CA VAL A 231 -9.11 -5.19 5.98
C VAL A 231 -10.32 -5.46 5.08
N ASN A 232 -11.41 -5.94 5.65
CA ASN A 232 -12.66 -6.12 4.92
C ASN A 232 -13.46 -4.82 4.91
N GLN A 233 -13.60 -4.21 3.73
CA GLN A 233 -14.28 -2.92 3.54
C GLN A 233 -15.70 -2.88 4.14
N LYS A 234 -16.44 -3.98 4.06
CA LYS A 234 -17.81 -4.07 4.59
C LYS A 234 -17.87 -4.08 6.12
N VAL A 235 -16.77 -4.45 6.78
CA VAL A 235 -16.66 -4.51 8.24
C VAL A 235 -15.93 -3.28 8.78
N ALA A 236 -14.77 -2.98 8.23
CA ALA A 236 -13.89 -1.91 8.68
C ALA A 236 -14.28 -0.50 8.17
N ASN A 237 -15.25 -0.42 7.25
CA ASN A 237 -15.84 0.83 6.76
C ASN A 237 -14.83 1.88 6.30
N TYR A 238 -14.04 1.54 5.28
CA TYR A 238 -13.08 2.45 4.66
C TYR A 238 -13.37 2.61 3.16
N GLN A 239 -12.81 3.66 2.53
CA GLN A 239 -13.04 3.96 1.12
C GLN A 239 -11.89 3.50 0.23
N SER A 240 -10.66 3.47 0.74
CA SER A 240 -9.49 3.03 -0.04
C SER A 240 -8.45 2.30 0.80
N ILE A 241 -7.70 1.42 0.15
CA ILE A 241 -6.61 0.64 0.76
C ILE A 241 -5.43 0.58 -0.18
N SER A 242 -4.22 0.65 0.36
CA SER A 242 -2.96 0.46 -0.36
C SER A 242 -2.20 -0.74 0.20
N ILE A 243 -1.67 -1.59 -0.69
CA ILE A 243 -0.98 -2.84 -0.35
C ILE A 243 0.32 -2.91 -1.14
N SER A 244 1.42 -3.33 -0.51
CA SER A 244 2.69 -3.52 -1.21
C SER A 244 2.85 -4.96 -1.69
N GLY A 245 3.02 -5.12 -3.02
CA GLY A 245 3.19 -6.43 -3.64
C GLY A 245 4.55 -7.10 -3.34
N HIS A 246 5.63 -6.32 -3.19
CA HIS A 246 6.97 -6.84 -2.92
C HIS A 246 7.16 -7.37 -1.49
N LYS A 247 6.26 -7.04 -0.56
CA LYS A 247 6.35 -7.48 0.83
C LYS A 247 5.85 -8.91 0.97
N PHE A 248 4.57 -9.14 1.10
CA PHE A 248 4.03 -10.47 1.33
C PHE A 248 3.99 -11.33 0.05
N PHE A 249 3.52 -10.78 -1.07
CA PHE A 249 3.40 -11.55 -2.31
C PHE A 249 4.74 -11.83 -2.96
N GLY A 250 5.79 -11.05 -2.69
CA GLY A 250 7.14 -11.28 -3.16
C GLY A 250 7.31 -11.05 -4.65
N ILE A 251 6.60 -10.09 -5.23
CA ILE A 251 6.89 -9.63 -6.58
C ILE A 251 8.17 -8.81 -6.58
N ASP A 252 8.91 -8.80 -7.68
CA ASP A 252 10.24 -8.19 -7.77
C ASP A 252 10.21 -6.67 -7.73
N SER A 253 9.08 -6.08 -8.12
CA SER A 253 8.87 -4.63 -8.11
C SER A 253 7.80 -4.26 -7.08
N PRO A 254 7.99 -3.16 -6.37
CA PRO A 254 7.01 -2.68 -5.40
C PRO A 254 5.67 -2.41 -6.05
#